data_8a0737ec7dacf9c293dbf51994f3a586
#
_entry.id   8a0737ec7dacf9c293dbf51994f3a586
#
_cell.length_a   1.000
_cell.length_b   1.000
_cell.length_c   1.000
_cell.angle_alpha   90.00
_cell.angle_beta   90.00
_cell.angle_gamma   90.00
#
_symmetry.space_group_name_H-M   'P 1'
#
loop_
_entity.id
_entity.type
_entity.pdbx_description
1 polymer ?
#
loop_
_entity_poly.entity_id
_entity_poly.type
_entity_poly.pdbx_seq_one_letter_code
_entity_poly.pdbx_strand_id
1 'polypeptide(L)'
;ASGAILTGGPGAIFWMWVIAFFGMATIYAEATLAIKTRIKAADGTIHGGPVYYITTAFKGGFGKFLATFFAVAIILALGFMGCMVQSNSIGECFQTAFGIPSWIVGVALVIICGIIFLGGVQRLAAVTEKIVPIMAAIFLLGGLVILIFRIRYVPATFGMIFKYAFEPQ
;
A
#
# COMPACT_ATOMS: atom_id res chain seq x y z
N ALA A 1 2.10 -9.78 -2.64
CA ALA A 1 3.02 -10.92 -2.55
C ALA A 1 2.34 -12.23 -2.98
N SER A 2 1.23 -12.64 -2.35
CA SER A 2 0.54 -13.90 -2.65
C SER A 2 0.16 -14.05 -4.12
N GLY A 3 -0.43 -13.00 -4.75
CA GLY A 3 -0.74 -13.00 -6.17
C GLY A 3 0.50 -13.16 -7.06
N ALA A 4 1.61 -12.52 -6.72
CA ALA A 4 2.86 -12.66 -7.47
C ALA A 4 3.44 -14.07 -7.39
N ILE A 5 3.26 -14.74 -6.24
CA ILE A 5 3.69 -16.15 -6.08
C ILE A 5 2.79 -17.09 -6.87
N LEU A 6 1.48 -16.83 -6.89
CA LEU A 6 0.52 -17.66 -7.64
C LEU A 6 0.72 -17.58 -9.16
N THR A 7 1.12 -16.42 -9.67
CA THR A 7 1.31 -16.22 -11.12
C THR A 7 2.74 -16.41 -11.59
N GLY A 8 3.73 -16.05 -10.76
CA GLY A 8 5.16 -16.08 -11.12
C GLY A 8 5.99 -17.10 -10.33
N GLY A 9 5.34 -17.97 -9.56
CA GLY A 9 6.05 -18.98 -8.76
C GLY A 9 6.85 -18.38 -7.58
N PRO A 10 7.56 -19.24 -6.82
CA PRO A 10 8.33 -18.81 -5.64
C PRO A 10 9.51 -17.90 -5.99
N GLY A 11 10.03 -17.93 -7.22
CA GLY A 11 11.08 -17.03 -7.70
C GLY A 11 10.69 -15.55 -7.72
N ALA A 12 9.40 -15.24 -7.80
CA ALA A 12 8.90 -13.86 -7.76
C ALA A 12 9.34 -13.13 -6.49
N ILE A 13 9.52 -13.82 -5.36
CA ILE A 13 9.96 -13.24 -4.09
C ILE A 13 11.37 -12.64 -4.21
N PHE A 14 12.28 -13.33 -4.88
CA PHE A 14 13.64 -12.83 -5.12
C PHE A 14 13.62 -11.48 -5.86
N TRP A 15 12.85 -11.41 -6.93
CA TRP A 15 12.73 -10.19 -7.71
C TRP A 15 12.02 -9.07 -6.94
N MET A 16 11.07 -9.41 -6.06
CA MET A 16 10.46 -8.43 -5.14
C MET A 16 11.51 -7.86 -4.17
N TRP A 17 12.45 -8.64 -3.66
CA TRP A 17 13.53 -8.12 -2.81
C TRP A 17 14.45 -7.18 -3.58
N VAL A 18 14.82 -7.55 -4.81
CA VAL A 18 15.66 -6.69 -5.68
C VAL A 18 14.96 -5.35 -5.95
N ILE A 19 13.68 -5.38 -6.34
CA ILE A 19 12.90 -4.15 -6.57
C ILE A 19 12.76 -3.33 -5.29
N ALA A 20 12.55 -3.96 -4.14
CA ALA A 20 12.44 -3.27 -2.87
C ALA A 20 13.73 -2.52 -2.53
N PHE A 21 14.89 -3.11 -2.79
CA PHE A 21 16.19 -2.47 -2.58
C PHE A 21 16.35 -1.20 -3.43
N PHE A 22 16.05 -1.26 -4.72
CA PHE A 22 16.07 -0.08 -5.60
C PHE A 22 14.96 0.92 -5.26
N GLY A 23 13.80 0.44 -4.81
CA GLY A 23 12.68 1.27 -4.38
C GLY A 23 13.00 2.17 -3.18
N MET A 24 13.92 1.75 -2.30
CA MET A 24 14.36 2.59 -1.17
C MET A 24 14.95 3.92 -1.63
N ALA A 25 15.78 3.91 -2.68
CA ALA A 25 16.37 5.13 -3.22
C ALA A 25 15.31 6.06 -3.81
N THR A 26 14.31 5.51 -4.50
CA THR A 26 13.20 6.26 -5.07
C THR A 26 12.35 6.92 -3.98
N ILE A 27 11.97 6.17 -2.94
CA ILE A 27 11.17 6.69 -1.83
C ILE A 27 11.95 7.76 -1.05
N TYR A 28 13.25 7.57 -0.85
CA TYR A 28 14.10 8.56 -0.19
C TYR A 28 14.15 9.88 -0.99
N ALA A 29 14.34 9.79 -2.29
CA ALA A 29 14.33 10.96 -3.18
C ALA A 29 12.96 11.67 -3.15
N GLU A 30 11.88 10.91 -3.24
CA GLU A 30 10.51 11.45 -3.20
C GLU A 30 10.21 12.14 -1.86
N ALA A 31 10.53 11.52 -0.74
CA ALA A 31 10.33 12.09 0.58
C ALA A 31 11.14 13.39 0.77
N THR A 32 12.40 13.39 0.32
CA THR A 32 13.26 14.57 0.37
C THR A 32 12.71 15.73 -0.46
N LEU A 33 12.26 15.43 -1.68
CA LEU A 33 11.62 16.42 -2.55
C LEU A 33 10.31 16.94 -1.95
N ALA A 34 9.48 16.08 -1.40
CA ALA A 34 8.23 16.45 -0.78
C ALA A 34 8.45 17.39 0.43
N ILE A 35 9.47 17.14 1.26
CA ILE A 35 9.83 18.00 2.38
C ILE A 35 10.37 19.34 1.90
N LYS A 36 11.24 19.34 0.88
CA LYS A 36 11.87 20.54 0.34
C LYS A 36 10.88 21.49 -0.34
N THR A 37 9.86 20.93 -0.98
CA THR A 37 8.87 21.69 -1.76
C THR A 37 7.54 21.90 -1.05
N ARG A 38 7.43 21.50 0.23
CA ARG A 38 6.22 21.72 1.02
C ARG A 38 5.89 23.19 1.18
N ILE A 39 4.60 23.52 1.11
CA ILE A 39 4.07 24.87 1.30
C ILE A 39 3.29 24.89 2.61
N LYS A 40 3.49 25.93 3.41
CA LYS A 40 2.64 26.21 4.58
C LYS A 40 1.49 27.10 4.12
N ALA A 41 0.26 26.64 4.29
CA ALA A 41 -0.92 27.44 4.03
C ALA A 41 -1.12 28.48 5.16
N ALA A 42 -1.95 29.49 4.90
CA ALA A 42 -2.21 30.57 5.85
C ALA A 42 -2.88 30.09 7.17
N ASP A 43 -3.56 28.96 7.13
CA ASP A 43 -4.19 28.28 8.27
C ASP A 43 -3.23 27.37 9.06
N GLY A 44 -1.93 27.38 8.73
CA GLY A 44 -0.90 26.58 9.39
C GLY A 44 -0.82 25.13 8.90
N THR A 45 -1.68 24.70 7.98
CA THR A 45 -1.62 23.36 7.40
C THR A 45 -0.42 23.25 6.45
N ILE A 46 0.20 22.07 6.44
CA ILE A 46 1.35 21.77 5.58
C ILE A 46 0.86 20.97 4.39
N HIS A 47 1.05 21.52 3.20
CA HIS A 47 0.77 20.86 1.94
C HIS A 47 2.09 20.49 1.25
N GLY A 48 2.21 19.24 0.80
CA GLY A 48 3.39 18.75 0.10
C GLY A 48 3.03 17.52 -0.74
N GLY A 49 4.01 17.02 -1.48
CA GLY A 49 3.87 15.82 -2.28
C GLY A 49 4.14 16.05 -3.76
N PRO A 50 3.83 15.04 -4.62
CA PRO A 50 4.21 15.06 -6.02
C PRO A 50 3.75 16.27 -6.82
N VAL A 51 2.53 16.73 -6.60
CA VAL A 51 1.97 17.91 -7.29
C VAL A 51 2.84 19.14 -7.06
N TYR A 52 3.35 19.33 -5.84
CA TYR A 52 4.14 20.52 -5.46
C TYR A 52 5.55 20.46 -6.04
N TYR A 53 6.25 19.33 -5.98
CA TYR A 53 7.58 19.27 -6.57
C TYR A 53 7.54 19.25 -8.11
N ILE A 54 6.49 18.71 -8.75
CA ILE A 54 6.31 18.80 -10.20
C ILE A 54 6.14 20.25 -10.63
N THR A 55 5.30 21.03 -9.96
CA THR A 55 5.10 22.47 -10.29
C THR A 55 6.31 23.33 -9.98
N THR A 56 7.16 22.91 -9.04
CA THR A 56 8.41 23.61 -8.70
C THR A 56 9.50 23.30 -9.72
N ALA A 57 9.60 22.04 -10.18
CA ALA A 57 10.58 21.61 -11.16
C ALA A 57 10.27 22.10 -12.59
N PHE A 58 9.01 22.00 -12.99
CA PHE A 58 8.54 22.41 -14.31
C PHE A 58 7.72 23.69 -14.19
N LYS A 59 8.37 24.83 -14.44
CA LYS A 59 7.72 26.15 -14.41
C LYS A 59 6.85 26.36 -15.67
N GLY A 60 5.69 27.01 -15.49
CA GLY A 60 4.81 27.36 -16.59
C GLY A 60 3.62 26.43 -16.80
N GLY A 61 2.99 26.51 -17.99
CA GLY A 61 1.78 25.76 -18.34
C GLY A 61 1.99 24.24 -18.35
N PHE A 62 3.15 23.77 -18.80
CA PHE A 62 3.49 22.36 -18.84
C PHE A 62 3.57 21.72 -17.44
N GLY A 63 4.17 22.41 -16.48
CA GLY A 63 4.23 21.92 -15.10
C GLY A 63 2.84 21.79 -14.46
N LYS A 64 1.96 22.79 -14.70
CA LYS A 64 0.56 22.71 -14.24
C LYS A 64 -0.21 21.56 -14.87
N PHE A 65 -0.06 21.36 -16.18
CA PHE A 65 -0.68 20.22 -16.87
C PHE A 65 -0.23 18.89 -16.31
N LEU A 66 1.08 18.70 -16.13
CA LEU A 66 1.66 17.46 -15.60
C LEU A 66 1.20 17.19 -14.17
N ALA A 67 1.16 18.22 -13.31
CA ALA A 67 0.69 18.12 -11.94
C ALA A 67 -0.80 17.76 -11.86
N THR A 68 -1.63 18.36 -12.73
CA THR A 68 -3.06 18.04 -12.80
C THR A 68 -3.28 16.62 -13.31
N PHE A 69 -2.57 16.22 -14.37
CA PHE A 69 -2.62 14.86 -14.89
C PHE A 69 -2.24 13.82 -13.83
N PHE A 70 -1.15 14.08 -13.10
CA PHE A 70 -0.73 13.22 -12.00
C PHE A 70 -1.79 13.13 -10.90
N ALA A 71 -2.39 14.27 -10.50
CA ALA A 71 -3.43 14.30 -9.47
C ALA A 71 -4.65 13.48 -9.89
N VAL A 72 -5.11 13.62 -11.13
CA VAL A 72 -6.23 12.83 -11.66
C VAL A 72 -5.87 11.34 -11.73
N ALA A 73 -4.68 11.02 -12.23
CA ALA A 73 -4.22 9.64 -12.35
C ALA A 73 -4.13 8.95 -10.97
N ILE A 74 -3.62 9.63 -9.94
CA ILE A 74 -3.50 9.06 -8.60
C ILE A 74 -4.85 8.88 -7.91
N ILE A 75 -5.80 9.81 -8.15
CA ILE A 75 -7.18 9.68 -7.66
C ILE A 75 -7.84 8.44 -8.28
N LEU A 76 -7.69 8.24 -9.57
CA LEU A 76 -8.24 7.07 -10.26
C LEU A 76 -7.56 5.77 -9.81
N ALA A 77 -6.23 5.78 -9.70
CA ALA A 77 -5.48 4.59 -9.32
C ALA A 77 -5.72 4.18 -7.87
N LEU A 78 -5.62 5.09 -6.93
CA LEU A 78 -5.77 4.79 -5.50
C LEU A 78 -7.21 4.88 -5.01
N GLY A 79 -7.96 5.89 -5.48
CA GLY A 79 -9.34 6.11 -5.07
C GLY A 79 -10.31 5.06 -5.60
N PHE A 80 -10.12 4.62 -6.86
CA PHE A 80 -10.96 3.57 -7.45
C PHE A 80 -10.30 2.19 -7.35
N MET A 81 -9.23 1.95 -8.09
CA MET A 81 -8.66 0.60 -8.21
C MET A 81 -8.08 0.10 -6.89
N GLY A 82 -7.35 0.93 -6.17
CA GLY A 82 -6.76 0.55 -4.88
C GLY A 82 -7.81 0.20 -3.83
N CYS A 83 -8.83 1.05 -3.68
CA CYS A 83 -9.91 0.81 -2.73
C CYS A 83 -10.76 -0.41 -3.09
N MET A 84 -11.03 -0.65 -4.37
CA MET A 84 -11.80 -1.81 -4.83
C MET A 84 -11.09 -3.12 -4.51
N VAL A 85 -9.79 -3.22 -4.80
CA VAL A 85 -9.00 -4.43 -4.52
C VAL A 85 -8.96 -4.72 -3.02
N GLN A 86 -8.74 -3.71 -2.20
CA GLN A 86 -8.67 -3.87 -0.74
C GLN A 86 -10.03 -4.27 -0.15
N SER A 87 -11.10 -3.61 -0.56
CA SER A 87 -12.47 -3.92 -0.12
C SER A 87 -12.89 -5.33 -0.53
N ASN A 88 -12.58 -5.74 -1.75
CA ASN A 88 -12.85 -7.11 -2.22
C ASN A 88 -12.09 -8.15 -1.39
N SER A 89 -10.81 -7.92 -1.13
CA SER A 89 -9.98 -8.83 -0.31
C SER A 89 -10.52 -8.97 1.11
N ILE A 90 -11.00 -7.88 1.72
CA ILE A 90 -11.64 -7.94 3.03
C ILE A 90 -12.92 -8.78 2.95
N GLY A 91 -13.77 -8.54 1.94
CA GLY A 91 -15.00 -9.30 1.72
C GLY A 91 -14.73 -10.80 1.56
N GLU A 92 -13.76 -11.19 0.74
CA GLU A 92 -13.35 -12.58 0.54
C GLU A 92 -12.81 -13.24 1.82
N CYS A 93 -12.01 -12.50 2.61
CA CYS A 93 -11.51 -13.01 3.88
C CYS A 93 -12.65 -13.33 4.86
N PHE A 94 -13.63 -12.43 4.98
CA PHE A 94 -14.79 -12.66 5.85
C PHE A 94 -15.68 -13.78 5.34
N GLN A 95 -15.86 -13.88 4.05
CA GLN A 95 -16.64 -14.97 3.45
C GLN A 95 -15.98 -16.33 3.68
N THR A 96 -14.66 -16.41 3.53
CA THR A 96 -13.89 -17.64 3.73
C THR A 96 -13.80 -18.04 5.21
N ALA A 97 -13.61 -17.07 6.11
CA ALA A 97 -13.44 -17.34 7.54
C ALA A 97 -14.74 -17.57 8.30
N PHE A 98 -15.80 -16.85 7.97
CA PHE A 98 -17.05 -16.80 8.72
C PHE A 98 -18.29 -17.15 7.89
N GLY A 99 -18.17 -17.35 6.57
CA GLY A 99 -19.30 -17.59 5.69
C GLY A 99 -20.20 -16.37 5.46
N ILE A 100 -19.75 -15.16 5.85
CA ILE A 100 -20.51 -13.93 5.71
C ILE A 100 -20.45 -13.45 4.26
N PRO A 101 -21.57 -13.21 3.57
CA PRO A 101 -21.57 -12.73 2.20
C PRO A 101 -20.80 -11.40 2.06
N SER A 102 -19.96 -11.27 1.04
CA SER A 102 -19.08 -10.11 0.83
C SER A 102 -19.84 -8.78 0.75
N TRP A 103 -21.08 -8.76 0.26
CA TRP A 103 -21.88 -7.54 0.18
C TRP A 103 -22.24 -6.96 1.56
N ILE A 104 -22.48 -7.82 2.58
CA ILE A 104 -22.76 -7.37 3.97
C ILE A 104 -21.51 -6.70 4.54
N VAL A 105 -20.35 -7.31 4.32
CA VAL A 105 -19.05 -6.75 4.72
C VAL A 105 -18.81 -5.41 4.03
N GLY A 106 -19.13 -5.32 2.73
CA GLY A 106 -19.04 -4.09 1.96
C GLY A 106 -19.88 -2.96 2.53
N VAL A 107 -21.15 -3.23 2.89
CA VAL A 107 -22.02 -2.23 3.52
C VAL A 107 -21.48 -1.79 4.88
N ALA A 108 -21.01 -2.72 5.70
CA ALA A 108 -20.37 -2.40 6.98
C ALA A 108 -19.13 -1.49 6.80
N LEU A 109 -18.29 -1.80 5.82
CA LEU A 109 -17.13 -0.98 5.49
C LEU A 109 -17.51 0.44 5.05
N VAL A 110 -18.55 0.58 4.22
CA VAL A 110 -19.05 1.90 3.79
C VAL A 110 -19.50 2.74 4.99
N ILE A 111 -20.25 2.14 5.94
CA ILE A 111 -20.70 2.84 7.13
C ILE A 111 -19.53 3.26 8.01
N ILE A 112 -18.58 2.34 8.29
CA ILE A 112 -17.42 2.62 9.13
C ILE A 112 -16.54 3.71 8.50
N CYS A 113 -16.19 3.56 7.22
CA CYS A 113 -15.41 4.53 6.49
C CYS A 113 -16.13 5.89 6.40
N GLY A 114 -17.44 5.90 6.16
CA GLY A 114 -18.24 7.12 6.14
C GLY A 114 -18.17 7.89 7.45
N ILE A 115 -18.32 7.22 8.59
CA ILE A 115 -18.20 7.85 9.91
C ILE A 115 -16.80 8.42 10.15
N ILE A 116 -15.75 7.72 9.68
CA ILE A 116 -14.37 8.18 9.83
C ILE A 116 -14.11 9.39 8.94
N PHE A 117 -14.51 9.35 7.68
CA PHE A 117 -14.28 10.42 6.70
C PHE A 117 -15.05 11.70 7.03
N LEU A 118 -16.24 11.62 7.60
CA LEU A 118 -17.00 12.78 8.07
C LEU A 118 -16.24 13.57 9.16
N GLY A 119 -15.30 12.94 9.86
CA GLY A 119 -14.44 13.59 10.83
C GLY A 119 -13.18 14.28 10.24
N GLY A 120 -13.02 14.26 8.91
CA GLY A 120 -11.89 14.89 8.21
C GLY A 120 -10.57 14.11 8.29
N VAL A 121 -9.54 14.67 7.65
CA VAL A 121 -8.22 14.04 7.50
C VAL A 121 -7.54 13.79 8.85
N GLN A 122 -7.71 14.67 9.82
CA GLN A 122 -7.11 14.49 11.16
C GLN A 122 -7.69 13.30 11.90
N ARG A 123 -9.00 13.08 11.79
CA ARG A 123 -9.66 11.91 12.39
C ARG A 123 -9.23 10.61 11.71
N LEU A 124 -9.12 10.65 10.38
CA LEU A 124 -8.60 9.51 9.61
C LEU A 124 -7.19 9.16 10.06
N ALA A 125 -6.30 10.14 10.20
CA ALA A 125 -4.93 9.93 10.67
C ALA A 125 -4.90 9.32 12.07
N ALA A 126 -5.68 9.85 13.01
CA ALA A 126 -5.74 9.37 14.39
C ALA A 126 -6.26 7.92 14.52
N VAL A 127 -7.24 7.55 13.70
CA VAL A 127 -7.78 6.18 13.65
C VAL A 127 -6.75 5.22 13.06
N THR A 128 -6.13 5.62 11.95
CA THR A 128 -5.11 4.80 11.26
C THR A 128 -3.89 4.57 12.16
N GLU A 129 -3.42 5.61 12.85
CA GLU A 129 -2.28 5.53 13.78
C GLU A 129 -2.48 4.48 14.88
N LYS A 130 -3.72 4.25 15.31
CA LYS A 130 -4.05 3.24 16.33
C LYS A 130 -4.27 1.85 15.73
N ILE A 131 -4.95 1.76 14.60
CA ILE A 131 -5.34 0.47 14.02
C ILE A 131 -4.15 -0.23 13.35
N VAL A 132 -3.27 0.51 12.67
CA VAL A 132 -2.16 -0.06 11.90
C VAL A 132 -1.16 -0.84 12.80
N PRO A 133 -0.73 -0.34 13.96
CA PRO A 133 0.15 -1.12 14.84
C PRO A 133 -0.49 -2.41 15.36
N ILE A 134 -1.78 -2.39 15.66
CA ILE A 134 -2.53 -3.59 16.11
C ILE A 134 -2.57 -4.63 14.98
N MET A 135 -2.92 -4.18 13.78
CA MET A 135 -2.93 -5.03 12.59
C MET A 135 -1.55 -5.64 12.30
N ALA A 136 -0.50 -4.82 12.38
CA ALA A 136 0.88 -5.26 12.19
C ALA A 136 1.31 -6.29 13.25
N ALA A 137 0.96 -6.06 14.51
CA ALA A 137 1.26 -6.97 15.61
C ALA A 137 0.59 -8.34 15.42
N ILE A 138 -0.71 -8.37 15.08
CA ILE A 138 -1.45 -9.61 14.81
C ILE A 138 -0.82 -10.36 13.63
N PHE A 139 -0.51 -9.64 12.55
CA PHE A 139 0.10 -10.24 11.36
C PHE A 139 1.49 -10.83 11.66
N LEU A 140 2.33 -10.08 12.36
CA LEU A 140 3.69 -10.53 12.71
C LEU A 140 3.66 -11.71 13.68
N LEU A 141 2.81 -11.66 14.70
CA LEU A 141 2.66 -12.78 15.65
C LEU A 141 2.13 -14.03 14.94
N GLY A 142 1.09 -13.90 14.12
CA GLY A 142 0.57 -15.02 13.33
C GLY A 142 1.61 -15.60 12.38
N GLY A 143 2.35 -14.75 11.67
CA GLY A 143 3.43 -15.16 10.78
C GLY A 143 4.56 -15.86 11.55
N LEU A 144 4.95 -15.32 12.70
CA LEU A 144 5.99 -15.92 13.54
C LEU A 144 5.59 -17.31 14.06
N VAL A 145 4.35 -17.46 14.50
CA VAL A 145 3.81 -18.75 14.93
C VAL A 145 3.89 -19.78 13.80
N ILE A 146 3.45 -19.42 12.61
CA ILE A 146 3.53 -20.30 11.43
C ILE A 146 4.98 -20.68 11.11
N LEU A 147 5.91 -19.71 11.16
CA LEU A 147 7.33 -19.95 10.91
C LEU A 147 7.93 -20.92 11.92
N ILE A 148 7.60 -20.78 13.22
CA ILE A 148 8.08 -21.69 14.27
C ILE A 148 7.58 -23.12 14.03
N PHE A 149 6.28 -23.30 13.74
CA PHE A 149 5.72 -24.60 13.49
C PHE A 149 6.27 -25.25 12.20
N ARG A 150 6.66 -24.44 11.22
CA ARG A 150 7.15 -24.89 9.91
C ARG A 150 8.64 -24.63 9.68
N ILE A 151 9.42 -24.47 10.75
CA ILE A 151 10.85 -24.10 10.67
C ILE A 151 11.69 -25.06 9.81
N ARG A 152 11.32 -26.34 9.77
CA ARG A 152 11.98 -27.36 8.93
C ARG A 152 11.87 -27.07 7.43
N TYR A 153 10.81 -26.38 6.99
CA TYR A 153 10.58 -26.07 5.59
C TYR A 153 11.24 -24.75 5.15
N VAL A 154 11.70 -23.93 6.09
CA VAL A 154 12.30 -22.63 5.81
C VAL A 154 13.52 -22.75 4.90
N PRO A 155 14.52 -23.61 5.17
CA PRO A 155 15.67 -23.74 4.29
C PRO A 155 15.31 -24.21 2.87
N ALA A 156 14.37 -25.16 2.76
CA ALA A 156 13.89 -25.66 1.49
C ALA A 156 13.16 -24.56 0.69
N THR A 157 12.38 -23.72 1.37
CA THR A 157 11.69 -22.57 0.75
C THR A 157 12.69 -21.55 0.20
N PHE A 158 13.73 -21.21 0.96
CA PHE A 158 14.80 -20.35 0.47
C PHE A 158 15.50 -20.95 -0.76
N GLY A 159 15.81 -22.24 -0.74
CA GLY A 159 16.36 -22.95 -1.90
C GLY A 159 15.46 -22.84 -3.13
N MET A 160 14.15 -23.01 -2.97
CA MET A 160 13.19 -22.84 -4.07
C MET A 160 13.15 -21.39 -4.59
N ILE A 161 13.17 -20.39 -3.71
CA ILE A 161 13.17 -18.97 -4.12
C ILE A 161 14.35 -18.68 -5.04
N PHE A 162 15.56 -19.07 -4.65
CA PHE A 162 16.75 -18.84 -5.47
C PHE A 162 16.78 -19.68 -6.74
N LYS A 163 16.37 -20.95 -6.66
CA LYS A 163 16.33 -21.82 -7.84
C LYS A 163 15.39 -21.28 -8.92
N TYR A 164 14.14 -21.00 -8.55
CA TYR A 164 13.12 -20.53 -9.50
C TYR A 164 13.22 -19.05 -9.86
N ALA A 165 14.12 -18.27 -9.22
CA ALA A 165 14.37 -16.89 -9.60
C ALA A 165 15.04 -16.77 -10.99
N PHE A 166 15.80 -17.78 -11.39
CA PHE A 166 16.59 -17.80 -12.63
C PHE A 166 16.16 -18.87 -13.63
N GLU A 167 15.23 -19.74 -13.27
CA GLU A 167 14.60 -20.69 -14.19
C GLU A 167 13.31 -20.09 -14.74
N PRO A 168 13.22 -19.76 -16.05
CA PRO A 168 11.96 -19.34 -16.66
C PRO A 168 10.99 -20.53 -16.69
N GLN A 169 9.78 -20.32 -16.16
CA GLN A 169 8.67 -21.25 -16.28
C GLN A 169 7.86 -20.94 -17.53
#